data_5968ab85a70b300df4065b4ff823067f
#
_entry.id   5968ab85a70b300df4065b4ff823067f
#
_cell.length_a   1.000
_cell.length_b   1.000
_cell.length_c   1.000
_cell.angle_alpha   90.00
_cell.angle_beta   90.00
_cell.angle_gamma   90.00
#
_symmetry.space_group_name_H-M   'P 1'
#
loop_
_entity.id
_entity.type
_entity.pdbx_description
1 polymer ?
#
loop_
_entity_poly.entity_id
_entity_poly.type
_entity_poly.pdbx_seq_one_letter_code
_entity_poly.pdbx_strand_id
1 'polypeptide(L)'
;MTLVLAPGVGTSFAIAGMTSARGRSHTFDGRADGYARGEACGGVALRGGMNAGATLSLLGSAVRQDGRSASLTAPNGQAQQGLLVAALQDARTAVDSLALHEAHGTGTALGDPIEAGSLVGAVLSVREEVLVIGGIKANIGHAEPAAGMTGLLKLGFGLRMGEATPNAQLRLLNPHVGGSLRGVA
;
A
#
# COMPACT_ATOMS: atom_id res chain seq x y z
N MET A 1 -16.55 -1.49 4.18
CA MET A 1 -17.30 -1.86 2.97
C MET A 1 -17.33 -0.68 2.01
N THR A 2 -17.14 -0.94 0.74
CA THR A 2 -17.27 0.05 -0.35
C THR A 2 -18.11 -0.53 -1.46
N LEU A 3 -19.12 0.21 -1.88
CA LEU A 3 -19.96 -0.09 -3.04
C LEU A 3 -20.02 1.13 -3.97
N VAL A 4 -19.94 0.89 -5.28
CA VAL A 4 -19.98 1.94 -6.31
C VAL A 4 -21.40 2.03 -6.86
N LEU A 5 -22.30 2.60 -6.06
CA LEU A 5 -23.74 2.62 -6.35
C LEU A 5 -24.22 3.82 -7.19
N ALA A 6 -23.43 4.91 -7.21
CA ALA A 6 -23.82 6.14 -7.88
C ALA A 6 -22.72 6.66 -8.80
N PRO A 7 -23.02 7.02 -10.05
CA PRO A 7 -22.01 7.53 -11.00
C PRO A 7 -21.46 8.91 -10.60
N GLY A 8 -22.22 9.73 -9.87
CA GLY A 8 -21.84 11.09 -9.52
C GLY A 8 -20.52 11.20 -8.75
N VAL A 9 -20.28 10.30 -7.79
CA VAL A 9 -19.03 10.26 -7.02
C VAL A 9 -17.85 9.91 -7.94
N GLY A 10 -18.03 8.93 -8.84
CA GLY A 10 -17.02 8.58 -9.84
C GLY A 10 -16.69 9.75 -10.76
N THR A 11 -17.71 10.47 -11.21
CA THR A 11 -17.54 11.68 -12.05
C THR A 11 -16.76 12.76 -11.31
N SER A 12 -17.05 13.01 -10.03
CA SER A 12 -16.31 13.99 -9.23
C SER A 12 -14.83 13.65 -9.10
N PHE A 13 -14.51 12.39 -8.87
CA PHE A 13 -13.11 11.93 -8.79
C PHE A 13 -12.39 11.99 -10.15
N ALA A 14 -13.11 11.72 -11.24
CA ALA A 14 -12.56 11.86 -12.59
C ALA A 14 -12.26 13.34 -12.93
N ILE A 15 -13.16 14.25 -12.60
CA ILE A 15 -12.96 15.70 -12.76
C ILE A 15 -11.76 16.18 -11.92
N ALA A 16 -11.58 15.64 -10.71
CA ALA A 16 -10.43 15.93 -9.86
C ALA A 16 -9.11 15.27 -10.34
N GLY A 17 -9.12 14.54 -11.44
CA GLY A 17 -7.93 13.87 -12.00
C GLY A 17 -7.40 12.72 -11.14
N MET A 18 -8.21 12.14 -10.27
CA MET A 18 -7.79 11.09 -9.35
C MET A 18 -7.88 9.69 -9.95
N THR A 19 -8.82 9.47 -10.88
CA THR A 19 -9.07 8.16 -11.47
C THR A 19 -8.36 7.98 -12.80
N SER A 20 -7.92 6.74 -13.07
CA SER A 20 -7.25 6.37 -14.31
C SER A 20 -8.21 6.44 -15.52
N ALA A 21 -7.79 7.13 -16.57
CA ALA A 21 -8.50 7.14 -17.86
C ALA A 21 -8.53 5.73 -18.52
N ARG A 22 -7.63 4.83 -18.12
CA ARG A 22 -7.55 3.46 -18.61
C ARG A 22 -8.35 2.47 -17.77
N GLY A 23 -8.99 2.93 -16.69
CA GLY A 23 -9.78 2.08 -15.80
C GLY A 23 -8.97 0.99 -15.10
N ARG A 24 -7.69 1.25 -14.80
CA ARG A 24 -6.79 0.32 -14.09
C ARG A 24 -5.92 1.07 -13.10
N SER A 25 -5.67 0.45 -11.95
CA SER A 25 -4.65 0.90 -11.01
C SER A 25 -3.30 0.31 -11.44
N HIS A 26 -2.47 1.10 -12.10
CA HIS A 26 -1.15 0.68 -12.57
C HIS A 26 -0.10 0.89 -11.47
N THR A 27 -0.25 0.17 -10.35
CA THR A 27 0.61 0.30 -9.17
C THR A 27 2.08 0.10 -9.54
N PHE A 28 2.92 1.10 -9.27
CA PHE A 28 4.36 1.15 -9.56
C PHE A 28 4.74 1.05 -11.04
N ASP A 29 3.79 1.00 -11.94
CA ASP A 29 4.05 0.92 -13.39
C ASP A 29 4.23 2.31 -14.00
N GLY A 30 5.04 2.40 -15.07
CA GLY A 30 5.28 3.64 -15.81
C GLY A 30 4.02 4.25 -16.45
N ARG A 31 2.92 3.51 -16.51
CA ARG A 31 1.61 3.98 -17.00
C ARG A 31 0.71 4.51 -15.89
N ALA A 32 1.20 4.65 -14.65
CA ALA A 32 0.41 5.16 -13.53
C ALA A 32 -0.16 6.55 -13.84
N ASP A 33 -1.50 6.61 -13.98
CA ASP A 33 -2.25 7.81 -14.36
C ASP A 33 -3.49 8.05 -13.46
N GLY A 34 -3.57 7.37 -12.34
CA GLY A 34 -4.69 7.38 -11.42
C GLY A 34 -5.12 5.97 -11.02
N TYR A 35 -6.16 5.86 -10.21
CA TYR A 35 -6.65 4.55 -9.78
C TYR A 35 -7.97 4.16 -10.45
N ALA A 36 -8.22 2.85 -10.56
CA ALA A 36 -9.56 2.34 -10.83
C ALA A 36 -10.33 2.20 -9.52
N ARG A 37 -11.60 2.59 -9.49
CA ARG A 37 -12.46 2.34 -8.33
C ARG A 37 -12.82 0.85 -8.26
N GLY A 38 -12.81 0.29 -7.05
CA GLY A 38 -13.19 -1.08 -6.77
C GLY A 38 -14.21 -1.17 -5.66
N GLU A 39 -14.84 -2.31 -5.55
CA GLU A 39 -15.78 -2.63 -4.47
C GLU A 39 -15.20 -3.71 -3.58
N ALA A 40 -15.42 -3.60 -2.27
CA ALA A 40 -15.04 -4.64 -1.32
C ALA A 40 -15.85 -4.56 -0.04
N CYS A 41 -16.05 -5.73 0.56
CA CYS A 41 -16.53 -5.88 1.91
C CYS A 41 -15.66 -6.92 2.62
N GLY A 42 -15.15 -6.59 3.79
CA GLY A 42 -14.31 -7.50 4.57
C GLY A 42 -14.49 -7.24 6.06
N GLY A 43 -14.14 -8.23 6.86
CA GLY A 43 -14.12 -8.15 8.31
C GLY A 43 -13.05 -9.07 8.87
N VAL A 44 -12.51 -8.69 10.02
CA VAL A 44 -11.58 -9.51 10.81
C VAL A 44 -12.07 -9.59 12.25
N ALA A 45 -11.88 -10.74 12.87
CA ALA A 45 -12.11 -10.92 14.30
C ALA A 45 -10.75 -10.88 15.02
N LEU A 46 -10.60 -9.96 15.95
CA LEU A 46 -9.40 -9.83 16.77
C LEU A 46 -9.67 -10.35 18.17
N ARG A 47 -8.71 -11.07 18.75
CA ARG A 47 -8.72 -11.48 20.15
C ARG A 47 -7.45 -10.98 20.82
N GLY A 48 -7.59 -10.35 21.96
CA GLY A 48 -6.44 -9.91 22.77
C GLY A 48 -5.71 -11.09 23.41
N GLY A 49 -4.40 -10.93 23.59
CA GLY A 49 -3.52 -11.89 24.23
C GLY A 49 -2.88 -12.91 23.27
N MET A 50 -1.86 -13.59 23.78
CA MET A 50 -1.19 -14.68 23.07
C MET A 50 -2.09 -15.91 23.08
N ASN A 51 -2.57 -16.34 21.92
CA ASN A 51 -3.41 -17.53 21.80
C ASN A 51 -2.73 -18.57 20.89
N ALA A 52 -2.49 -19.76 21.43
CA ALA A 52 -1.86 -20.86 20.69
C ALA A 52 -2.68 -21.33 19.46
N GLY A 53 -3.96 -20.94 19.34
CA GLY A 53 -4.81 -21.23 18.19
C GLY A 53 -4.92 -20.08 17.18
N ALA A 54 -4.22 -18.97 17.37
CA ALA A 54 -4.24 -17.87 16.40
C ALA A 54 -3.47 -18.23 15.15
N THR A 55 -4.08 -18.03 13.98
CA THR A 55 -3.44 -18.30 12.69
C THR A 55 -2.45 -17.18 12.29
N LEU A 56 -2.70 -15.97 12.78
CA LEU A 56 -1.90 -14.76 12.53
C LEU A 56 -1.91 -13.89 13.78
N SER A 57 -0.88 -13.11 13.98
CA SER A 57 -0.78 -12.13 15.07
C SER A 57 -0.57 -10.74 14.49
N LEU A 58 -1.32 -9.76 14.99
CA LEU A 58 -1.06 -8.34 14.76
C LEU A 58 -0.06 -7.88 15.83
N LEU A 59 1.18 -7.60 15.44
CA LEU A 59 2.26 -7.27 16.36
C LEU A 59 2.31 -5.79 16.71
N GLY A 60 1.91 -4.92 15.79
CA GLY A 60 1.92 -3.48 16.03
C GLY A 60 1.05 -2.74 15.04
N SER A 61 0.74 -1.49 15.39
CA SER A 61 -0.03 -0.58 14.55
C SER A 61 0.35 0.88 14.84
N ALA A 62 0.23 1.73 13.84
CA ALA A 62 0.43 3.17 14.01
C ALA A 62 -0.53 3.96 13.13
N VAL A 63 -0.87 5.15 13.57
CA VAL A 63 -1.70 6.11 12.82
C VAL A 63 -0.97 7.44 12.75
N ARG A 64 -0.91 8.04 11.59
CA ARG A 64 -0.39 9.38 11.37
C ARG A 64 -1.23 10.13 10.35
N GLN A 65 -1.16 11.45 10.41
CA GLN A 65 -1.69 12.35 9.40
C GLN A 65 -0.54 12.92 8.58
N ASP A 66 -0.80 13.26 7.32
CA ASP A 66 0.18 13.92 6.45
C ASP A 66 0.60 15.30 6.98
N GLY A 67 -0.26 15.98 7.73
CA GLY A 67 0.00 17.33 8.18
C GLY A 67 0.15 18.28 6.98
N ARG A 68 1.14 19.19 7.06
CA ARG A 68 1.44 20.10 5.95
C ARG A 68 2.13 19.34 4.81
N SER A 69 1.51 19.33 3.64
CA SER A 69 2.04 18.77 2.41
C SER A 69 2.20 19.84 1.33
N ALA A 70 2.76 19.48 0.17
CA ALA A 70 2.99 20.39 -0.95
C ALA A 70 1.69 20.93 -1.55
N SER A 71 0.59 20.17 -1.48
CA SER A 71 -0.77 20.57 -1.91
C SER A 71 -1.80 19.76 -1.16
N LEU A 72 -3.09 20.12 -1.31
CA LEU A 72 -4.20 19.43 -0.65
C LEU A 72 -4.28 17.93 -0.98
N THR A 73 -3.83 17.52 -2.16
CA THR A 73 -3.87 16.14 -2.64
C THR A 73 -2.51 15.46 -2.69
N ALA A 74 -1.43 16.16 -2.35
CA ALA A 74 -0.08 15.57 -2.35
C ALA A 74 0.19 14.80 -1.06
N PRO A 75 0.64 13.53 -1.14
CA PRO A 75 1.07 12.78 0.03
C PRO A 75 2.31 13.40 0.68
N ASN A 76 2.50 13.17 1.98
CA ASN A 76 3.70 13.57 2.70
C ASN A 76 4.61 12.37 2.97
N GLY A 77 5.72 12.28 2.24
CA GLY A 77 6.66 11.16 2.36
C GLY A 77 7.31 11.05 3.75
N GLN A 78 7.60 12.17 4.43
CA GLN A 78 8.14 12.12 5.79
C GLN A 78 7.12 11.61 6.81
N ALA A 79 5.86 11.97 6.65
CA ALA A 79 4.78 11.43 7.50
C ALA A 79 4.64 9.92 7.29
N GLN A 80 4.73 9.44 6.04
CA GLN A 80 4.71 8.00 5.73
C GLN A 80 5.92 7.27 6.29
N GLN A 81 7.14 7.82 6.18
CA GLN A 81 8.33 7.24 6.84
C GLN A 81 8.13 7.11 8.34
N GLY A 82 7.70 8.20 8.98
CA GLY A 82 7.46 8.20 10.41
C GLY A 82 6.34 7.23 10.84
N LEU A 83 5.35 6.96 9.96
CA LEU A 83 4.32 5.95 10.19
C LEU A 83 4.91 4.53 10.19
N LEU A 84 5.74 4.20 9.19
CA LEU A 84 6.40 2.90 9.08
C LEU A 84 7.31 2.63 10.28
N VAL A 85 8.15 3.61 10.64
CA VAL A 85 9.03 3.51 11.81
C VAL A 85 8.23 3.30 13.10
N ALA A 86 7.15 4.07 13.31
CA ALA A 86 6.31 3.93 14.49
C ALA A 86 5.62 2.56 14.58
N ALA A 87 5.15 2.03 13.46
CA ALA A 87 4.53 0.69 13.42
C ALA A 87 5.54 -0.41 13.76
N LEU A 88 6.77 -0.32 13.24
CA LEU A 88 7.85 -1.27 13.56
C LEU A 88 8.27 -1.20 15.03
N GLN A 89 8.34 0.02 15.59
CA GLN A 89 8.64 0.23 17.01
C GLN A 89 7.55 -0.37 17.90
N ASP A 90 6.28 -0.14 17.57
CA ASP A 90 5.15 -0.72 18.31
C ASP A 90 5.17 -2.25 18.24
N ALA A 91 5.46 -2.81 17.06
CA ALA A 91 5.62 -4.24 16.85
C ALA A 91 6.87 -4.84 17.51
N ARG A 92 7.84 -4.02 17.93
CA ARG A 92 9.16 -4.46 18.42
C ARG A 92 9.85 -5.42 17.45
N THR A 93 9.75 -5.13 16.16
CA THR A 93 10.17 -6.00 15.06
C THR A 93 11.33 -5.37 14.31
N ALA A 94 12.35 -6.17 14.00
CA ALA A 94 13.46 -5.73 13.17
C ALA A 94 13.06 -5.63 11.70
N VAL A 95 13.64 -4.70 10.95
CA VAL A 95 13.34 -4.48 9.53
C VAL A 95 13.64 -5.73 8.66
N ASP A 96 14.69 -6.49 9.01
CA ASP A 96 15.09 -7.68 8.26
C ASP A 96 14.13 -8.87 8.43
N SER A 97 13.28 -8.85 9.46
CA SER A 97 12.24 -9.89 9.62
C SER A 97 10.99 -9.66 8.77
N LEU A 98 10.89 -8.53 8.06
CA LEU A 98 9.79 -8.30 7.13
C LEU A 98 9.98 -9.13 5.87
N ALA A 99 9.03 -9.98 5.52
CA ALA A 99 9.04 -10.76 4.29
C ALA A 99 8.22 -10.12 3.16
N LEU A 100 7.12 -9.47 3.52
CA LEU A 100 6.17 -8.88 2.57
C LEU A 100 5.82 -7.46 2.98
N HIS A 101 5.66 -6.58 2.00
CA HIS A 101 5.07 -5.25 2.15
C HIS A 101 3.89 -5.09 1.20
N GLU A 102 2.73 -4.82 1.74
CA GLU A 102 1.56 -4.45 0.94
C GLU A 102 1.45 -2.94 0.87
N ALA A 103 1.72 -2.39 -0.29
CA ALA A 103 1.72 -0.96 -0.52
C ALA A 103 0.30 -0.37 -0.57
N HIS A 104 0.19 0.91 -0.29
CA HIS A 104 -1.00 1.67 -0.65
C HIS A 104 -1.19 1.64 -2.17
N GLY A 105 -0.15 1.91 -2.96
CA GLY A 105 -0.03 1.56 -4.37
C GLY A 105 -1.24 1.89 -5.25
N THR A 106 -1.69 3.14 -5.24
CA THR A 106 -2.89 3.55 -5.98
C THR A 106 -2.71 3.61 -7.48
N GLY A 107 -1.49 3.61 -7.98
CA GLY A 107 -1.19 3.79 -9.40
C GLY A 107 -1.26 5.25 -9.82
N THR A 108 -0.92 6.17 -8.93
CA THR A 108 -0.88 7.60 -9.25
C THR A 108 0.56 8.04 -9.56
N ALA A 109 0.69 8.98 -10.50
CA ALA A 109 1.99 9.46 -10.95
C ALA A 109 2.85 10.07 -9.83
N LEU A 110 2.22 10.67 -8.82
CA LEU A 110 2.88 11.29 -7.68
C LEU A 110 2.94 10.37 -6.45
N GLY A 111 1.87 9.66 -6.16
CA GLY A 111 1.73 8.88 -4.92
C GLY A 111 2.70 7.70 -4.86
N ASP A 112 2.79 6.93 -5.91
CA ASP A 112 3.63 5.73 -5.95
C ASP A 112 5.13 6.03 -5.76
N PRO A 113 5.73 7.07 -6.40
CA PRO A 113 7.11 7.47 -6.12
C PRO A 113 7.34 7.96 -4.69
N ILE A 114 6.42 8.71 -4.12
CA ILE A 114 6.51 9.20 -2.73
C ILE A 114 6.45 8.01 -1.75
N GLU A 115 5.55 7.08 -1.98
CA GLU A 115 5.44 5.86 -1.16
C GLU A 115 6.71 5.00 -1.25
N ALA A 116 7.22 4.77 -2.46
CA ALA A 116 8.47 4.03 -2.65
C ALA A 116 9.66 4.73 -1.93
N GLY A 117 9.80 6.05 -2.08
CA GLY A 117 10.80 6.82 -1.37
C GLY A 117 10.66 6.76 0.15
N SER A 118 9.43 6.73 0.65
CA SER A 118 9.14 6.58 2.08
C SER A 118 9.56 5.21 2.61
N LEU A 119 9.27 4.16 1.84
CA LEU A 119 9.68 2.79 2.16
C LEU A 119 11.21 2.64 2.15
N VAL A 120 11.88 3.25 1.16
CA VAL A 120 13.36 3.30 1.12
C VAL A 120 13.88 3.96 2.38
N GLY A 121 13.42 5.16 2.73
CA GLY A 121 13.92 5.90 3.88
C GLY A 121 13.64 5.24 5.23
N ALA A 122 12.55 4.51 5.37
CA ALA A 122 12.16 3.89 6.64
C ALA A 122 12.64 2.44 6.81
N VAL A 123 12.78 1.71 5.71
CA VAL A 123 12.96 0.24 5.73
C VAL A 123 14.13 -0.20 4.86
N LEU A 124 14.09 0.08 3.55
CA LEU A 124 15.01 -0.57 2.61
C LEU A 124 16.46 -0.09 2.76
N SER A 125 16.70 1.15 3.17
CA SER A 125 18.06 1.69 3.36
C SER A 125 18.81 1.11 4.55
N VAL A 126 18.12 0.41 5.45
CA VAL A 126 18.69 -0.12 6.71
C VAL A 126 18.52 -1.63 6.83
N ARG A 127 18.06 -2.30 5.78
CA ARG A 127 17.91 -3.77 5.75
C ARG A 127 18.87 -4.40 4.75
N GLU A 128 19.22 -5.66 4.97
CA GLU A 128 20.10 -6.45 4.09
C GLU A 128 19.31 -7.48 3.27
N GLU A 129 18.18 -7.94 3.79
CA GLU A 129 17.36 -8.99 3.18
C GLU A 129 16.37 -8.43 2.13
N VAL A 130 16.03 -9.22 1.13
CA VAL A 130 15.05 -8.87 0.10
C VAL A 130 13.66 -8.67 0.72
N LEU A 131 12.98 -7.59 0.36
CA LEU A 131 11.58 -7.33 0.71
C LEU A 131 10.70 -7.45 -0.52
N VAL A 132 9.74 -8.34 -0.49
CA VAL A 132 8.75 -8.43 -1.56
C VAL A 132 7.68 -7.37 -1.37
N ILE A 133 7.46 -6.55 -2.41
CA ILE A 133 6.49 -5.44 -2.40
C ILE A 133 5.36 -5.75 -3.38
N GLY A 134 4.12 -5.65 -2.92
CA GLY A 134 2.94 -5.85 -3.75
C GLY A 134 1.89 -4.76 -3.57
N GLY A 135 0.89 -4.74 -4.44
CA GLY A 135 -0.26 -3.83 -4.36
C GLY A 135 -1.54 -4.51 -4.83
N ILE A 136 -2.46 -4.81 -3.91
CA ILE A 136 -3.74 -5.46 -4.22
C ILE A 136 -4.58 -4.64 -5.20
N LYS A 137 -4.41 -3.31 -5.19
CA LYS A 137 -5.19 -2.40 -6.06
C LYS A 137 -4.93 -2.61 -7.55
N ALA A 138 -3.75 -3.11 -7.92
CA ALA A 138 -3.47 -3.51 -9.29
C ALA A 138 -4.36 -4.67 -9.77
N ASN A 139 -4.86 -5.48 -8.84
CA ASN A 139 -5.68 -6.66 -9.12
C ASN A 139 -7.18 -6.35 -9.06
N ILE A 140 -7.64 -5.60 -8.05
CA ILE A 140 -9.07 -5.41 -7.76
C ILE A 140 -9.55 -3.95 -7.85
N GLY A 141 -8.65 -3.00 -8.14
CA GLY A 141 -8.94 -1.57 -8.03
C GLY A 141 -8.86 -1.06 -6.59
N HIS A 142 -9.11 0.23 -6.42
CA HIS A 142 -9.08 0.89 -5.13
C HIS A 142 -10.46 0.83 -4.46
N ALA A 143 -10.58 0.01 -3.44
CA ALA A 143 -11.81 -0.14 -2.66
C ALA A 143 -11.97 0.96 -1.57
N GLU A 144 -11.27 2.10 -1.71
CA GLU A 144 -11.38 3.30 -0.87
C GLU A 144 -11.43 2.99 0.64
N PRO A 145 -12.57 3.16 1.38
CA PRO A 145 -12.62 2.84 2.81
C PRO A 145 -12.28 1.38 3.14
N ALA A 146 -12.50 0.44 2.23
CA ALA A 146 -12.20 -0.97 2.44
C ALA A 146 -10.78 -1.38 1.99
N ALA A 147 -10.01 -0.47 1.38
CA ALA A 147 -8.72 -0.79 0.78
C ALA A 147 -7.68 -1.28 1.79
N GLY A 148 -7.63 -0.70 2.99
CA GLY A 148 -6.75 -1.17 4.06
C GLY A 148 -7.09 -2.59 4.50
N MET A 149 -8.38 -2.92 4.62
CA MET A 149 -8.83 -4.25 4.97
C MET A 149 -8.47 -5.28 3.90
N THR A 150 -8.62 -4.95 2.61
CA THR A 150 -8.25 -5.85 1.52
C THR A 150 -6.74 -6.11 1.47
N GLY A 151 -5.91 -5.10 1.72
CA GLY A 151 -4.46 -5.26 1.85
C GLY A 151 -4.07 -6.12 3.04
N LEU A 152 -4.66 -5.90 4.21
CA LEU A 152 -4.44 -6.71 5.40
C LEU A 152 -4.80 -8.19 5.17
N LEU A 153 -5.94 -8.46 4.53
CA LEU A 153 -6.36 -9.82 4.21
C LEU A 153 -5.40 -10.47 3.21
N LYS A 154 -4.95 -9.74 2.18
CA LYS A 154 -3.94 -10.24 1.23
C LYS A 154 -2.65 -10.62 1.93
N LEU A 155 -2.10 -9.74 2.80
CA LEU A 155 -0.92 -10.05 3.60
C LEU A 155 -1.12 -11.31 4.45
N GLY A 156 -2.27 -11.40 5.13
CA GLY A 156 -2.59 -12.56 5.95
C GLY A 156 -2.65 -13.87 5.16
N PHE A 157 -3.22 -13.86 3.97
CA PHE A 157 -3.22 -15.03 3.08
C PHE A 157 -1.81 -15.33 2.56
N GLY A 158 -1.05 -14.34 2.12
CA GLY A 158 0.33 -14.51 1.65
C GLY A 158 1.23 -15.13 2.71
N LEU A 159 1.16 -14.65 3.95
CA LEU A 159 1.91 -15.22 5.07
C LEU A 159 1.52 -16.67 5.37
N ARG A 160 0.24 -17.01 5.29
CA ARG A 160 -0.23 -18.39 5.52
C ARG A 160 0.18 -19.36 4.43
N MET A 161 0.20 -18.90 3.19
CA MET A 161 0.56 -19.73 2.03
C MET A 161 2.07 -19.75 1.76
N GLY A 162 2.84 -18.84 2.37
CA GLY A 162 4.25 -18.65 2.03
C GLY A 162 4.46 -18.09 0.62
N GLU A 163 3.50 -17.35 0.09
CA GLU A 163 3.49 -16.88 -1.29
C GLU A 163 3.25 -15.38 -1.37
N ALA A 164 3.92 -14.74 -2.33
CA ALA A 164 3.65 -13.37 -2.72
C ALA A 164 2.97 -13.35 -4.10
N THR A 165 1.77 -12.79 -4.16
CA THR A 165 1.04 -12.67 -5.42
C THR A 165 1.63 -11.57 -6.30
N PRO A 166 1.69 -11.76 -7.63
CA PRO A 166 2.21 -10.75 -8.55
C PRO A 166 1.33 -9.50 -8.56
N ASN A 167 1.97 -8.36 -8.85
CA ASN A 167 1.28 -7.11 -9.14
C ASN A 167 0.75 -7.16 -10.59
N ALA A 168 -0.56 -7.35 -10.76
CA ALA A 168 -1.20 -7.71 -12.03
C ALA A 168 -0.93 -6.73 -13.18
N GLN A 169 -0.73 -5.44 -12.89
CA GLN A 169 -0.58 -4.41 -13.92
C GLN A 169 0.87 -3.97 -14.14
N LEU A 170 1.82 -4.51 -13.39
CA LEU A 170 3.23 -4.12 -13.50
C LEU A 170 3.87 -4.76 -14.74
N ARG A 171 4.19 -3.95 -15.74
CA ARG A 171 4.91 -4.36 -16.96
C ARG A 171 6.26 -3.67 -17.10
N LEU A 172 6.30 -2.39 -16.73
CA LEU A 172 7.50 -1.56 -16.76
C LEU A 172 7.53 -0.71 -15.48
N LEU A 173 8.54 -0.92 -14.65
CA LEU A 173 8.68 -0.16 -13.42
C LEU A 173 8.74 1.35 -13.72
N ASN A 174 7.94 2.13 -13.00
CA ASN A 174 7.96 3.59 -13.10
C ASN A 174 9.38 4.10 -12.84
N PRO A 175 9.98 4.89 -13.75
CA PRO A 175 11.35 5.38 -13.59
C PRO A 175 11.59 6.14 -12.27
N HIS A 176 10.59 6.86 -11.78
CA HIS A 176 10.69 7.58 -10.50
C HIS A 176 10.68 6.62 -9.30
N VAL A 177 9.90 5.54 -9.37
CA VAL A 177 9.94 4.46 -8.38
C VAL A 177 11.28 3.73 -8.45
N GLY A 178 11.72 3.34 -9.66
CA GLY A 178 13.00 2.69 -9.86
C GLY A 178 14.19 3.56 -9.45
N GLY A 179 14.10 4.88 -9.63
CA GLY A 179 15.11 5.84 -9.15
C GLY A 179 15.24 5.83 -7.63
N SER A 180 14.12 5.75 -6.90
CA SER A 180 14.11 5.66 -5.44
C SER A 180 14.69 4.33 -4.94
N LEU A 181 14.50 3.24 -5.68
CA LEU A 181 14.98 1.90 -5.31
C LEU A 181 16.45 1.64 -5.69
N ARG A 182 17.09 2.52 -6.48
CA ARG A 182 18.50 2.36 -6.86
C ARG A 182 19.41 2.49 -5.64
N GLY A 183 20.27 1.50 -5.43
CA GLY A 183 21.23 1.47 -4.33
C GLY A 183 20.73 0.80 -3.05
N VAL A 184 19.56 0.16 -3.09
CA VAL A 184 18.98 -0.65 -2.00
C VAL A 184 18.64 -2.08 -2.47
N ALA A 185 19.33 -2.56 -3.49
CA ALA A 185 19.21 -3.93 -4.00
C ALA A 185 20.36 -4.79 -3.50
#